data_ac6c8dac7635439f6bd2f178e353c0f5
#
_entry.id   ac6c8dac7635439f6bd2f178e353c0f5
#
_cell.length_a   1.000
_cell.length_b   1.000
_cell.length_c   1.000
_cell.angle_alpha   90.00
_cell.angle_beta   90.00
_cell.angle_gamma   90.00
#
_symmetry.space_group_name_H-M   'P 1'
#
loop_
_entity.id
_entity.type
_entity.pdbx_description
1 polymer ?
#
loop_
_entity_poly.entity_id
_entity_poly.type
_entity_poly.pdbx_seq_one_letter_code
_entity_poly.pdbx_strand_id
1 'polypeptide(L)'
;EAIQIEQDMHMFMTRMGILSMGESAEKGMFDVLKEMGDYGSLAVEIQAIETLVTKWHTNLPEAARIVGRQSPSAIWSDFLDRMAFSVEVGQPIGEFFTSENETFEQAFTTIYDARLEQLDTLRETFVSLTTTGLLLLVVAGLHLILFQTGDETNNPFQIILRARWVLLAGLLFALLQLGAWYLFTLVIPDEDLFAKHGFNTDQAIDLRRAWIFAAVLGSIEFTLLMGLFVFLGTSWLFDNWNYIGLLVIAALASPLLAPAMLTLQEETRVRRRDEAFPEFIRAFGGTAQARAQEPSAMVKALSGIDFGALDDSIANLEKRLSMRIDSDYSWDWFAADNNSMLVSRFTRVFIEGSSSTGEAGLVGDMVSQSTTTLLGLRQRREISASVMRSVSYGLLIAMIIALNITTSIIAGLGETIAQVAAGLVDSTGEVGTAAGGVDVALPVLSDTGGVDQNIRLFQYMGSFLVVISIVVLGLITARIRGGGTTLVLGQMIQMMWVAGLANLFSAWILTQSVGLFQTA
;
A
#
# COMPACT_ATOMS: atom_id res chain seq x y z
N GLU A 1 1.23 17.52 4.50
CA GLU A 1 0.34 18.70 4.41
C GLU A 1 0.20 19.21 2.97
N ALA A 2 1.28 19.67 2.28
CA ALA A 2 1.19 20.15 0.88
C ALA A 2 0.46 19.15 -0.04
N ILE A 3 0.83 17.87 0.04
CA ILE A 3 0.24 16.80 -0.77
C ILE A 3 -1.26 16.62 -0.48
N GLN A 4 -1.69 16.75 0.76
CA GLN A 4 -3.11 16.64 1.13
C GLN A 4 -3.90 17.84 0.62
N ILE A 5 -3.35 19.05 0.73
CA ILE A 5 -3.97 20.26 0.16
C ILE A 5 -4.19 20.09 -1.34
N GLU A 6 -3.19 19.64 -2.07
CA GLU A 6 -3.27 19.46 -3.52
C GLU A 6 -4.29 18.38 -3.95
N GLN A 7 -4.45 17.31 -3.16
CA GLN A 7 -5.46 16.27 -3.42
C GLN A 7 -6.88 16.78 -3.22
N ASP A 8 -7.12 17.48 -2.10
CA ASP A 8 -8.45 17.97 -1.79
C ASP A 8 -8.81 19.19 -2.65
N MET A 9 -7.79 19.88 -3.21
CA MET A 9 -7.96 21.06 -4.05
C MET A 9 -8.77 20.78 -5.33
N HIS A 10 -8.60 19.59 -5.96
CA HIS A 10 -9.37 19.22 -7.15
C HIS A 10 -10.87 19.22 -6.88
N MET A 11 -11.28 18.58 -5.79
CA MET A 11 -12.68 18.56 -5.39
C MET A 11 -13.18 19.92 -4.93
N PHE A 12 -12.34 20.67 -4.23
CA PHE A 12 -12.62 22.04 -3.84
C PHE A 12 -12.89 22.92 -5.07
N MET A 13 -12.05 22.87 -6.09
CA MET A 13 -12.22 23.65 -7.32
C MET A 13 -13.52 23.30 -8.04
N THR A 14 -13.85 22.00 -8.17
CA THR A 14 -15.12 21.55 -8.75
C THR A 14 -16.32 22.10 -7.96
N ARG A 15 -16.28 22.00 -6.63
CA ARG A 15 -17.36 22.50 -5.75
C ARG A 15 -17.50 24.01 -5.85
N MET A 16 -16.39 24.74 -5.83
CA MET A 16 -16.40 26.19 -5.96
C MET A 16 -16.86 26.66 -7.34
N GLY A 17 -16.42 25.98 -8.41
CA GLY A 17 -16.92 26.24 -9.76
C GLY A 17 -18.43 26.09 -9.87
N ILE A 18 -18.99 25.06 -9.27
CA ILE A 18 -20.45 24.83 -9.24
C ILE A 18 -21.17 25.91 -8.43
N LEU A 19 -20.73 26.17 -7.19
CA LEU A 19 -21.37 27.15 -6.31
C LEU A 19 -21.30 28.57 -6.85
N SER A 20 -20.26 28.88 -7.61
CA SER A 20 -20.05 30.20 -8.21
C SER A 20 -21.05 30.53 -9.32
N MET A 21 -21.77 29.55 -9.85
CA MET A 21 -22.81 29.76 -10.86
C MET A 21 -24.16 30.18 -10.26
N GLY A 22 -24.32 30.08 -8.92
CA GLY A 22 -25.56 30.45 -8.23
C GLY A 22 -25.66 31.97 -8.01
N GLU A 23 -26.90 32.51 -7.93
CA GLU A 23 -27.18 33.95 -7.71
C GLU A 23 -26.63 34.47 -6.38
N SER A 24 -26.29 33.61 -5.42
CA SER A 24 -25.76 33.96 -4.09
C SER A 24 -24.29 33.65 -3.94
N ALA A 25 -23.51 33.67 -5.02
CA ALA A 25 -22.16 33.17 -5.11
C ALA A 25 -21.21 33.62 -3.97
N GLU A 26 -21.22 34.86 -3.55
CA GLU A 26 -20.27 35.37 -2.54
C GLU A 26 -20.64 34.94 -1.10
N LYS A 27 -21.90 35.02 -0.69
CA LYS A 27 -22.32 34.62 0.67
C LYS A 27 -22.47 33.13 0.84
N GLY A 28 -23.08 32.46 -0.14
CA GLY A 28 -23.23 30.99 -0.13
C GLY A 28 -21.91 30.27 -0.14
N MET A 29 -20.91 30.81 -0.84
CA MET A 29 -19.56 30.28 -0.90
C MET A 29 -18.89 30.21 0.49
N PHE A 30 -18.97 31.29 1.29
CA PHE A 30 -18.37 31.29 2.63
C PHE A 30 -19.15 30.46 3.65
N ASP A 31 -20.47 30.35 3.52
CA ASP A 31 -21.27 29.52 4.43
C ASP A 31 -21.03 28.04 4.19
N VAL A 32 -20.87 27.63 2.93
CA VAL A 32 -20.51 26.24 2.58
C VAL A 32 -19.05 25.93 2.97
N LEU A 33 -18.15 26.90 2.89
CA LEU A 33 -16.76 26.74 3.34
C LEU A 33 -16.65 26.44 4.85
N LYS A 34 -17.60 26.88 5.68
CA LYS A 34 -17.64 26.58 7.12
C LYS A 34 -17.90 25.12 7.43
N GLU A 35 -18.63 24.41 6.58
CA GLU A 35 -19.01 23.02 6.76
C GLU A 35 -18.00 22.03 6.17
N MET A 36 -16.88 22.53 5.61
CA MET A 36 -15.87 21.73 4.90
C MET A 36 -14.91 20.94 5.81
N GLY A 37 -15.37 20.38 6.92
CA GLY A 37 -14.53 19.51 7.78
C GLY A 37 -13.91 18.30 7.07
N ASP A 38 -14.42 17.94 5.90
CA ASP A 38 -13.97 16.77 5.11
C ASP A 38 -12.72 17.05 4.24
N TYR A 39 -12.23 18.30 4.15
CA TYR A 39 -11.12 18.70 3.29
C TYR A 39 -9.77 18.79 4.02
N GLY A 40 -9.63 18.12 5.16
CA GLY A 40 -8.34 17.97 5.86
C GLY A 40 -7.55 19.27 6.05
N SER A 41 -6.30 19.30 5.56
CA SER A 41 -5.41 20.46 5.68
C SER A 41 -5.90 21.68 4.89
N LEU A 42 -6.60 21.49 3.77
CA LEU A 42 -7.18 22.57 2.97
C LEU A 42 -8.29 23.29 3.73
N ALA A 43 -9.12 22.56 4.50
CA ALA A 43 -10.16 23.15 5.33
C ALA A 43 -9.58 24.12 6.36
N VAL A 44 -8.41 23.84 6.93
CA VAL A 44 -7.74 24.71 7.90
C VAL A 44 -7.34 26.04 7.25
N GLU A 45 -6.79 26.01 6.04
CA GLU A 45 -6.40 27.22 5.32
C GLU A 45 -7.61 28.05 4.87
N ILE A 46 -8.67 27.40 4.42
CA ILE A 46 -9.93 28.08 4.06
C ILE A 46 -10.57 28.74 5.29
N GLN A 47 -10.59 28.06 6.44
CA GLN A 47 -11.06 28.63 7.70
C GLN A 47 -10.19 29.82 8.17
N ALA A 48 -8.89 29.78 7.88
CA ALA A 48 -8.01 30.92 8.15
C ALA A 48 -8.40 32.14 7.32
N ILE A 49 -8.68 31.97 6.00
CA ILE A 49 -9.17 33.04 5.13
C ILE A 49 -10.48 33.58 5.67
N GLU A 50 -11.45 32.71 6.00
CA GLU A 50 -12.74 33.12 6.56
C GLU A 50 -12.56 33.90 7.87
N THR A 51 -11.69 33.44 8.76
CA THR A 51 -11.42 34.10 10.04
C THR A 51 -10.85 35.50 9.84
N LEU A 52 -9.94 35.67 8.88
CA LEU A 52 -9.39 36.98 8.54
C LEU A 52 -10.46 37.91 8.00
N VAL A 53 -11.34 37.44 7.13
CA VAL A 53 -12.41 38.25 6.54
C VAL A 53 -13.50 38.60 7.57
N THR A 54 -13.99 37.60 8.32
CA THR A 54 -15.16 37.79 9.21
C THR A 54 -14.80 38.38 10.56
N LYS A 55 -13.70 37.94 11.19
CA LYS A 55 -13.32 38.41 12.55
C LYS A 55 -12.37 39.60 12.54
N TRP A 56 -11.45 39.64 11.55
CA TRP A 56 -10.45 40.72 11.47
C TRP A 56 -10.84 41.80 10.47
N HIS A 57 -11.97 41.65 9.79
CA HIS A 57 -12.49 42.60 8.77
C HIS A 57 -11.45 42.93 7.68
N THR A 58 -10.56 41.99 7.38
CA THR A 58 -9.61 42.11 6.28
C THR A 58 -10.36 41.88 4.97
N ASN A 59 -9.98 42.57 3.90
CA ASN A 59 -10.59 42.32 2.60
C ASN A 59 -10.15 40.92 2.07
N LEU A 60 -10.99 40.29 1.24
CA LEU A 60 -10.76 38.96 0.73
C LEU A 60 -9.42 38.80 -0.02
N PRO A 61 -9.02 39.74 -0.92
CA PRO A 61 -7.73 39.64 -1.61
C PRO A 61 -6.53 39.63 -0.66
N GLU A 62 -6.55 40.47 0.36
CA GLU A 62 -5.47 40.53 1.34
C GLU A 62 -5.43 39.30 2.23
N ALA A 63 -6.60 38.81 2.68
CA ALA A 63 -6.71 37.55 3.43
C ALA A 63 -6.17 36.36 2.63
N ALA A 64 -6.52 36.25 1.36
CA ALA A 64 -6.04 35.22 0.47
C ALA A 64 -4.50 35.24 0.31
N ARG A 65 -3.91 36.45 0.12
CA ARG A 65 -2.45 36.60 0.03
C ARG A 65 -1.73 36.26 1.34
N ILE A 66 -2.30 36.61 2.48
CA ILE A 66 -1.71 36.30 3.79
C ILE A 66 -1.63 34.78 3.97
N VAL A 67 -2.72 34.06 3.69
CA VAL A 67 -2.77 32.61 3.81
C VAL A 67 -1.91 31.94 2.73
N GLY A 68 -1.97 32.41 1.47
CA GLY A 68 -1.16 31.90 0.37
C GLY A 68 0.35 31.93 0.64
N ARG A 69 0.86 33.01 1.26
CA ARG A 69 2.29 33.10 1.65
C ARG A 69 2.71 32.13 2.74
N GLN A 70 1.79 31.64 3.54
CA GLN A 70 2.05 30.69 4.63
C GLN A 70 1.76 29.25 4.22
N SER A 71 1.09 29.04 3.08
CA SER A 71 0.73 27.73 2.60
C SER A 71 1.96 26.89 2.22
N PRO A 72 2.01 25.62 2.60
CA PRO A 72 3.06 24.70 2.16
C PRO A 72 2.90 24.24 0.70
N SER A 73 1.74 24.51 0.06
CA SER A 73 1.45 24.14 -1.32
C SER A 73 1.67 25.32 -2.26
N ALA A 74 2.62 25.20 -3.20
CA ALA A 74 2.89 26.23 -4.19
C ALA A 74 1.69 26.48 -5.11
N ILE A 75 0.96 25.44 -5.50
CA ILE A 75 -0.20 25.56 -6.38
C ILE A 75 -1.33 26.33 -5.71
N TRP A 76 -1.58 26.00 -4.45
CA TRP A 76 -2.60 26.68 -3.67
C TRP A 76 -2.21 28.15 -3.44
N SER A 77 -0.95 28.43 -3.14
CA SER A 77 -0.42 29.78 -3.02
C SER A 77 -0.63 30.59 -4.30
N ASP A 78 -0.22 30.03 -5.46
CA ASP A 78 -0.38 30.68 -6.77
C ASP A 78 -1.86 30.89 -7.13
N PHE A 79 -2.71 29.93 -6.80
CA PHE A 79 -4.15 30.04 -6.99
C PHE A 79 -4.74 31.19 -6.16
N LEU A 80 -4.38 31.29 -4.87
CA LEU A 80 -4.85 32.37 -4.00
C LEU A 80 -4.35 33.74 -4.46
N ASP A 81 -3.13 33.84 -4.97
CA ASP A 81 -2.61 35.09 -5.53
C ASP A 81 -3.37 35.52 -6.81
N ARG A 82 -3.69 34.57 -7.71
CA ARG A 82 -4.51 34.84 -8.90
C ARG A 82 -5.94 35.23 -8.52
N MET A 83 -6.53 34.53 -7.54
CA MET A 83 -7.85 34.88 -7.02
C MET A 83 -7.87 36.31 -6.41
N ALA A 84 -6.86 36.63 -5.61
CA ALA A 84 -6.74 37.96 -5.01
C ALA A 84 -6.64 39.06 -6.08
N PHE A 85 -5.82 38.85 -7.11
CA PHE A 85 -5.68 39.79 -8.23
C PHE A 85 -6.99 39.93 -9.00
N SER A 86 -7.69 38.84 -9.30
CA SER A 86 -8.95 38.86 -10.03
C SER A 86 -10.04 39.67 -9.30
N VAL A 87 -10.15 39.44 -8.00
CA VAL A 87 -11.10 40.20 -7.15
C VAL A 87 -10.73 41.68 -7.04
N GLU A 88 -9.44 42.05 -6.96
CA GLU A 88 -8.97 43.45 -6.95
C GLU A 88 -9.28 44.18 -8.26
N VAL A 89 -9.22 43.49 -9.39
CA VAL A 89 -9.58 44.08 -10.71
C VAL A 89 -11.10 44.18 -10.87
N GLY A 90 -11.88 43.59 -9.96
CA GLY A 90 -13.35 43.65 -9.96
C GLY A 90 -14.00 42.54 -10.79
N GLN A 91 -13.29 41.49 -11.11
CA GLN A 91 -13.87 40.30 -11.76
C GLN A 91 -14.77 39.57 -10.76
N PRO A 92 -16.00 39.20 -11.12
CA PRO A 92 -16.84 38.37 -10.28
C PRO A 92 -16.15 37.02 -9.95
N ILE A 93 -16.20 36.66 -8.66
CA ILE A 93 -15.55 35.41 -8.18
C ILE A 93 -16.03 34.18 -8.96
N GLY A 94 -17.31 34.16 -9.34
CA GLY A 94 -17.89 33.10 -10.15
C GLY A 94 -17.23 32.91 -11.51
N GLU A 95 -17.01 33.99 -12.23
CA GLU A 95 -16.30 33.97 -13.52
C GLU A 95 -14.85 33.53 -13.37
N PHE A 96 -14.20 33.95 -12.27
CA PHE A 96 -12.84 33.50 -11.95
C PHE A 96 -12.78 31.99 -11.76
N PHE A 97 -13.64 31.40 -10.91
CA PHE A 97 -13.64 29.94 -10.68
C PHE A 97 -13.95 29.15 -11.95
N THR A 98 -14.87 29.64 -12.78
CA THR A 98 -15.22 28.98 -14.03
C THR A 98 -14.05 28.98 -15.02
N SER A 99 -13.36 30.12 -15.15
CA SER A 99 -12.19 30.24 -16.05
C SER A 99 -10.95 29.49 -15.52
N GLU A 100 -10.80 29.45 -14.21
CA GLU A 100 -9.63 28.84 -13.56
C GLU A 100 -9.73 27.31 -13.48
N ASN A 101 -10.95 26.74 -13.54
CA ASN A 101 -11.17 25.31 -13.39
C ASN A 101 -10.41 24.48 -14.44
N GLU A 102 -10.45 24.88 -15.70
CA GLU A 102 -9.73 24.19 -16.79
C GLU A 102 -8.20 24.28 -16.61
N THR A 103 -7.70 25.48 -16.29
CA THR A 103 -6.28 25.71 -16.02
C THR A 103 -5.79 24.88 -14.83
N PHE A 104 -6.62 24.79 -13.80
CA PHE A 104 -6.33 23.99 -12.61
C PHE A 104 -6.33 22.48 -12.91
N GLU A 105 -7.32 21.96 -13.66
CA GLU A 105 -7.35 20.55 -14.05
C GLU A 105 -6.08 20.13 -14.81
N GLN A 106 -5.62 20.98 -15.73
CA GLN A 106 -4.40 20.73 -16.48
C GLN A 106 -3.16 20.74 -15.57
N ALA A 107 -3.05 21.74 -14.69
CA ALA A 107 -1.96 21.83 -13.72
C ALA A 107 -1.95 20.64 -12.76
N PHE A 108 -3.11 20.27 -12.22
CA PHE A 108 -3.27 19.12 -11.33
C PHE A 108 -2.86 17.81 -12.00
N THR A 109 -3.31 17.58 -13.24
CA THR A 109 -2.92 16.39 -14.01
C THR A 109 -1.42 16.33 -14.23
N THR A 110 -0.80 17.46 -14.60
CA THR A 110 0.66 17.54 -14.82
C THR A 110 1.45 17.20 -13.56
N ILE A 111 1.02 17.71 -12.40
CA ILE A 111 1.68 17.43 -11.12
C ILE A 111 1.48 16.00 -10.69
N TYR A 112 0.28 15.46 -10.90
CA TYR A 112 0.01 14.07 -10.59
C TYR A 112 0.88 13.12 -11.44
N ASP A 113 1.02 13.42 -12.74
CA ASP A 113 1.90 12.67 -13.66
C ASP A 113 3.38 12.78 -13.24
N ALA A 114 3.85 13.97 -12.85
CA ALA A 114 5.21 14.15 -12.33
C ALA A 114 5.47 13.33 -11.05
N ARG A 115 4.47 13.19 -10.18
CA ARG A 115 4.56 12.31 -9.00
C ARG A 115 4.61 10.85 -9.36
N LEU A 116 3.84 10.41 -10.36
CA LEU A 116 3.92 9.03 -10.85
C LEU A 116 5.31 8.73 -11.44
N GLU A 117 5.93 9.68 -12.13
CA GLU A 117 7.30 9.55 -12.63
C GLU A 117 8.33 9.47 -11.49
N GLN A 118 8.14 10.26 -10.42
CA GLN A 118 8.94 10.11 -9.20
C GLN A 118 8.80 8.72 -8.56
N LEU A 119 7.60 8.13 -8.58
CA LEU A 119 7.38 6.76 -8.11
C LEU A 119 8.16 5.73 -8.94
N ASP A 120 8.21 5.90 -10.24
CA ASP A 120 8.97 5.01 -11.11
C ASP A 120 10.48 5.10 -10.81
N THR A 121 11.00 6.29 -10.60
CA THR A 121 12.40 6.52 -10.16
C THR A 121 12.68 5.89 -8.79
N LEU A 122 11.76 6.05 -7.82
CA LEU A 122 11.87 5.40 -6.51
C LEU A 122 11.86 3.88 -6.61
N ARG A 123 11.02 3.32 -7.49
CA ARG A 123 10.96 1.87 -7.75
C ARG A 123 12.30 1.36 -8.26
N GLU A 124 12.90 2.01 -9.25
CA GLU A 124 14.20 1.62 -9.81
C GLU A 124 15.30 1.70 -8.75
N THR A 125 15.32 2.77 -7.97
CA THR A 125 16.24 2.94 -6.84
C THR A 125 16.06 1.84 -5.80
N PHE A 126 14.81 1.50 -5.46
CA PHE A 126 14.49 0.42 -4.53
C PHE A 126 14.98 -0.95 -5.03
N VAL A 127 14.76 -1.27 -6.30
CA VAL A 127 15.27 -2.50 -6.93
C VAL A 127 16.78 -2.58 -6.84
N SER A 128 17.47 -1.49 -7.20
CA SER A 128 18.93 -1.40 -7.15
C SER A 128 19.46 -1.57 -5.73
N LEU A 129 18.89 -0.88 -4.75
CA LEU A 129 19.26 -0.98 -3.34
C LEU A 129 19.00 -2.38 -2.77
N THR A 130 17.86 -2.99 -3.10
CA THR A 130 17.51 -4.34 -2.65
C THR A 130 18.47 -5.37 -3.23
N THR A 131 18.83 -5.25 -4.52
CA THR A 131 19.78 -6.15 -5.18
C THR A 131 21.18 -6.00 -4.59
N THR A 132 21.62 -4.76 -4.34
CA THR A 132 22.92 -4.48 -3.70
C THR A 132 22.96 -5.02 -2.27
N GLY A 133 21.88 -4.80 -1.51
CA GLY A 133 21.75 -5.32 -0.14
C GLY A 133 21.76 -6.85 -0.08
N LEU A 134 21.12 -7.51 -1.07
CA LEU A 134 21.15 -8.96 -1.22
C LEU A 134 22.58 -9.45 -1.50
N LEU A 135 23.30 -8.80 -2.41
CA LEU A 135 24.71 -9.14 -2.68
C LEU A 135 25.56 -9.04 -1.41
N LEU A 136 25.38 -7.98 -0.64
CA LEU A 136 26.09 -7.79 0.63
C LEU A 136 25.76 -8.90 1.65
N LEU A 137 24.52 -9.36 1.68
CA LEU A 137 24.09 -10.48 2.52
C LEU A 137 24.74 -11.80 2.10
N VAL A 138 24.85 -12.05 0.78
CA VAL A 138 25.53 -13.22 0.22
C VAL A 138 27.02 -13.21 0.61
N VAL A 139 27.70 -12.08 0.43
CA VAL A 139 29.11 -11.92 0.80
C VAL A 139 29.31 -12.12 2.32
N ALA A 140 28.41 -11.59 3.14
CA ALA A 140 28.46 -11.77 4.59
C ALA A 140 28.24 -13.24 4.99
N GLY A 141 27.37 -13.96 4.27
CA GLY A 141 27.17 -15.40 4.44
C GLY A 141 28.45 -16.20 4.15
N LEU A 142 29.12 -15.92 3.03
CA LEU A 142 30.39 -16.55 2.68
C LEU A 142 31.50 -16.23 3.70
N HIS A 143 31.53 -15.00 4.22
CA HIS A 143 32.50 -14.62 5.27
C HIS A 143 32.36 -15.48 6.54
N LEU A 144 31.15 -15.95 6.85
CA LEU A 144 30.88 -16.76 8.03
C LEU A 144 31.67 -18.09 8.04
N ILE A 145 32.04 -18.60 6.85
CA ILE A 145 32.81 -19.84 6.71
C ILE A 145 34.29 -19.55 6.70
N LEU A 146 34.71 -18.54 5.93
CA LEU A 146 36.13 -18.26 5.71
C LEU A 146 36.85 -17.83 7.01
N PHE A 147 36.11 -17.27 7.97
CA PHE A 147 36.67 -16.76 9.24
C PHE A 147 36.10 -17.49 10.46
N GLN A 148 36.03 -18.84 10.39
CA GLN A 148 35.72 -19.66 11.54
C GLN A 148 36.86 -19.59 12.55
N THR A 149 36.62 -18.98 13.70
CA THR A 149 37.50 -19.04 14.86
C THR A 149 37.06 -20.22 15.73
N GLY A 150 37.90 -21.27 15.78
CA GLY A 150 37.64 -22.49 16.53
C GLY A 150 37.69 -22.26 18.03
N ASP A 151 36.54 -22.06 18.65
CA ASP A 151 36.40 -22.09 20.11
C ASP A 151 35.10 -22.84 20.44
N GLU A 152 35.23 -24.00 21.03
CA GLU A 152 34.13 -24.98 21.30
C GLU A 152 33.14 -24.53 22.38
N THR A 153 33.03 -23.26 22.68
CA THR A 153 32.11 -22.83 23.72
C THR A 153 30.70 -22.66 23.19
N ASN A 154 29.78 -23.53 23.60
CA ASN A 154 28.32 -23.46 23.40
C ASN A 154 27.69 -22.21 24.10
N ASN A 155 28.44 -21.14 24.23
CA ASN A 155 27.96 -19.92 24.86
C ASN A 155 27.18 -19.09 23.82
N PRO A 156 25.87 -18.82 24.01
CA PRO A 156 25.04 -18.09 23.05
C PRO A 156 25.61 -16.70 22.70
N PHE A 157 26.37 -16.10 23.60
CA PHE A 157 27.03 -14.82 23.35
C PHE A 157 28.15 -14.92 22.31
N GLN A 158 28.90 -16.02 22.28
CA GLN A 158 29.95 -16.23 21.28
C GLN A 158 29.38 -16.56 19.91
N ILE A 159 28.24 -17.25 19.84
CA ILE A 159 27.53 -17.48 18.57
C ILE A 159 27.14 -16.15 17.95
N ILE A 160 26.61 -15.22 18.73
CA ILE A 160 26.24 -13.86 18.29
C ILE A 160 27.49 -13.10 17.83
N LEU A 161 28.61 -13.20 18.55
CA LEU A 161 29.87 -12.54 18.17
C LEU A 161 30.45 -13.08 16.85
N ARG A 162 30.34 -14.39 16.59
CA ARG A 162 30.75 -15.02 15.32
C ARG A 162 29.86 -14.58 14.17
N ALA A 163 28.53 -14.55 14.38
CA ALA A 163 27.55 -14.16 13.38
C ALA A 163 27.44 -12.62 13.20
N ARG A 164 28.21 -11.82 13.91
CA ARG A 164 28.09 -10.34 13.93
C ARG A 164 28.02 -9.70 12.54
N TRP A 165 28.83 -10.15 11.59
CA TRP A 165 28.86 -9.59 10.24
C TRP A 165 27.59 -9.94 9.44
N VAL A 166 27.08 -11.15 9.58
CA VAL A 166 25.85 -11.59 8.95
C VAL A 166 24.65 -10.88 9.58
N LEU A 167 24.64 -10.75 10.91
CA LEU A 167 23.61 -10.00 11.63
C LEU A 167 23.63 -8.51 11.26
N LEU A 168 24.81 -7.91 11.12
CA LEU A 168 24.95 -6.53 10.67
C LEU A 168 24.47 -6.35 9.21
N ALA A 169 24.82 -7.25 8.31
CA ALA A 169 24.35 -7.23 6.93
C ALA A 169 22.82 -7.40 6.85
N GLY A 170 22.27 -8.34 7.62
CA GLY A 170 20.83 -8.54 7.71
C GLY A 170 20.10 -7.34 8.30
N LEU A 171 20.64 -6.73 9.35
CA LEU A 171 20.10 -5.50 9.95
C LEU A 171 20.15 -4.34 8.95
N LEU A 172 21.28 -4.16 8.25
CA LEU A 172 21.41 -3.13 7.23
C LEU A 172 20.42 -3.34 6.10
N PHE A 173 20.25 -4.59 5.64
CA PHE A 173 19.27 -4.94 4.63
C PHE A 173 17.83 -4.61 5.08
N ALA A 174 17.47 -4.98 6.32
CA ALA A 174 16.15 -4.66 6.88
C ALA A 174 15.94 -3.14 7.03
N LEU A 175 16.96 -2.39 7.45
CA LEU A 175 16.90 -0.92 7.54
C LEU A 175 16.73 -0.28 6.15
N LEU A 176 17.42 -0.79 5.12
CA LEU A 176 17.24 -0.33 3.74
C LEU A 176 15.81 -0.55 3.24
N GLN A 177 15.22 -1.71 3.54
CA GLN A 177 13.84 -2.02 3.20
C GLN A 177 12.84 -1.08 3.90
N LEU A 178 13.00 -0.88 5.21
CA LEU A 178 12.16 0.02 6.00
C LEU A 178 12.33 1.48 5.58
N GLY A 179 13.57 1.90 5.29
CA GLY A 179 13.88 3.23 4.76
C GLY A 179 13.21 3.48 3.41
N ALA A 180 13.24 2.50 2.52
CA ALA A 180 12.54 2.56 1.25
C ALA A 180 11.02 2.69 1.45
N TRP A 181 10.40 1.86 2.29
CA TRP A 181 8.99 1.99 2.63
C TRP A 181 8.64 3.40 3.13
N TYR A 182 9.47 3.97 4.01
CA TYR A 182 9.28 5.33 4.50
C TYR A 182 9.34 6.37 3.38
N LEU A 183 10.30 6.26 2.45
CA LEU A 183 10.38 7.14 1.28
C LEU A 183 9.13 7.06 0.40
N PHE A 184 8.61 5.85 0.15
CA PHE A 184 7.36 5.68 -0.58
C PHE A 184 6.18 6.34 0.15
N THR A 185 6.13 6.30 1.48
CA THR A 185 5.05 6.98 2.24
C THR A 185 5.13 8.49 2.19
N LEU A 186 6.32 9.08 1.96
CA LEU A 186 6.50 10.52 1.81
C LEU A 186 6.04 11.04 0.45
N VAL A 187 6.23 10.25 -0.61
CA VAL A 187 5.93 10.68 -1.99
C VAL A 187 4.49 10.41 -2.36
N ILE A 188 3.92 9.30 -1.88
CA ILE A 188 2.58 8.87 -2.25
C ILE A 188 1.56 9.37 -1.24
N PRO A 189 0.57 10.16 -1.68
CA PRO A 189 -0.53 10.58 -0.84
C PRO A 189 -1.42 9.41 -0.42
N ASP A 190 -1.95 9.50 0.79
CA ASP A 190 -2.98 8.56 1.27
C ASP A 190 -4.30 8.85 0.56
N GLU A 191 -4.88 7.86 -0.04
CA GLU A 191 -6.16 7.97 -0.70
C GLU A 191 -7.11 6.92 -0.11
N ASP A 192 -8.12 7.41 0.61
CA ASP A 192 -9.17 6.55 1.15
C ASP A 192 -10.12 6.14 0.01
N LEU A 193 -10.17 4.85 -0.30
CA LEU A 193 -11.11 4.29 -1.27
C LEU A 193 -12.52 4.16 -0.66
N PHE A 194 -12.57 3.73 0.60
CA PHE A 194 -13.82 3.46 1.31
C PHE A 194 -14.34 4.69 2.04
N ALA A 195 -15.65 4.92 1.96
CA ALA A 195 -16.29 5.98 2.70
C ALA A 195 -16.31 5.69 4.21
N LYS A 196 -16.00 6.71 5.01
CA LYS A 196 -16.15 6.66 6.47
C LYS A 196 -17.56 7.12 6.83
N HIS A 197 -18.49 6.21 6.98
CA HIS A 197 -19.86 6.50 7.37
C HIS A 197 -20.24 5.80 8.68
N GLY A 198 -21.16 6.42 9.44
CA GLY A 198 -21.64 5.87 10.71
C GLY A 198 -22.71 4.78 10.58
N PHE A 199 -23.03 4.33 9.36
CA PHE A 199 -24.07 3.35 9.11
C PHE A 199 -23.53 1.92 9.20
N ASN A 200 -24.31 1.03 9.84
CA ASN A 200 -24.01 -0.40 9.87
C ASN A 200 -24.51 -1.04 8.55
N THR A 201 -23.69 -1.02 7.53
CA THR A 201 -23.98 -1.70 6.27
C THR A 201 -23.77 -3.21 6.40
N ASP A 202 -24.47 -4.00 5.58
CA ASP A 202 -24.31 -5.46 5.55
C ASP A 202 -22.85 -5.87 5.29
N GLN A 203 -22.13 -5.08 4.51
CA GLN A 203 -20.71 -5.27 4.20
C GLN A 203 -19.81 -5.19 5.45
N ALA A 204 -20.06 -4.22 6.35
CA ALA A 204 -19.32 -4.09 7.61
C ALA A 204 -19.56 -5.30 8.54
N ILE A 205 -20.79 -5.82 8.52
CA ILE A 205 -21.16 -7.01 9.29
C ILE A 205 -20.45 -8.25 8.75
N ASP A 206 -20.43 -8.42 7.43
CA ASP A 206 -19.79 -9.57 6.78
C ASP A 206 -18.27 -9.54 6.95
N LEU A 207 -17.64 -8.37 6.86
CA LEU A 207 -16.22 -8.22 7.14
C LEU A 207 -15.90 -8.59 8.59
N ARG A 208 -16.71 -8.14 9.57
CA ARG A 208 -16.56 -8.51 10.98
C ARG A 208 -16.70 -10.01 11.21
N ARG A 209 -17.67 -10.66 10.54
CA ARG A 209 -17.84 -12.12 10.57
C ARG A 209 -16.61 -12.84 10.01
N ALA A 210 -16.05 -12.35 8.91
CA ALA A 210 -14.86 -12.92 8.30
C ALA A 210 -13.64 -12.83 9.23
N TRP A 211 -13.46 -11.73 9.96
CA TRP A 211 -12.41 -11.60 10.96
C TRP A 211 -12.57 -12.59 12.12
N ILE A 212 -13.79 -12.78 12.62
CA ILE A 212 -14.08 -13.77 13.66
C ILE A 212 -13.80 -15.18 13.12
N PHE A 213 -14.24 -15.49 11.90
CA PHE A 213 -13.98 -16.79 11.27
C PHE A 213 -12.46 -17.03 11.09
N ALA A 214 -11.72 -16.04 10.62
CA ALA A 214 -10.26 -16.11 10.50
C ALA A 214 -9.57 -16.36 11.86
N ALA A 215 -10.02 -15.71 12.92
CA ALA A 215 -9.48 -15.91 14.26
C ALA A 215 -9.75 -17.33 14.79
N VAL A 216 -10.96 -17.86 14.58
CA VAL A 216 -11.32 -19.23 14.96
C VAL A 216 -10.53 -20.25 14.16
N LEU A 217 -10.51 -20.09 12.82
CA LEU A 217 -9.76 -21.00 11.94
C LEU A 217 -8.26 -20.98 12.26
N GLY A 218 -7.69 -19.79 12.47
CA GLY A 218 -6.29 -19.61 12.82
C GLY A 218 -5.94 -20.21 14.17
N SER A 219 -6.83 -20.16 15.17
CA SER A 219 -6.61 -20.83 16.45
C SER A 219 -6.63 -22.35 16.33
N ILE A 220 -7.51 -22.90 15.48
CA ILE A 220 -7.57 -24.34 15.20
C ILE A 220 -6.30 -24.77 14.46
N GLU A 221 -5.90 -24.04 13.41
CA GLU A 221 -4.71 -24.34 12.63
C GLU A 221 -3.44 -24.26 13.49
N PHE A 222 -3.30 -23.22 14.30
CA PHE A 222 -2.19 -23.10 15.25
C PHE A 222 -2.13 -24.28 16.22
N THR A 223 -3.27 -24.72 16.76
CA THR A 223 -3.35 -25.86 17.68
C THR A 223 -2.97 -27.17 16.97
N LEU A 224 -3.42 -27.36 15.71
CA LEU A 224 -3.09 -28.54 14.92
C LEU A 224 -1.59 -28.56 14.56
N LEU A 225 -1.02 -27.44 14.12
CA LEU A 225 0.41 -27.32 13.84
C LEU A 225 1.24 -27.55 15.09
N MET A 226 0.85 -27.00 16.23
CA MET A 226 1.53 -27.21 17.49
C MET A 226 1.45 -28.66 17.93
N GLY A 227 0.29 -29.32 17.76
CA GLY A 227 0.11 -30.75 18.01
C GLY A 227 0.99 -31.62 17.09
N LEU A 228 1.07 -31.25 15.81
CA LEU A 228 1.94 -31.91 14.84
C LEU A 228 3.43 -31.79 15.21
N PHE A 229 3.88 -30.61 15.65
CA PHE A 229 5.25 -30.39 16.11
C PHE A 229 5.58 -31.15 17.38
N VAL A 230 4.65 -31.29 18.31
CA VAL A 230 4.84 -32.13 19.51
C VAL A 230 4.92 -33.59 19.12
N PHE A 231 4.13 -34.06 18.14
CA PHE A 231 4.11 -35.43 17.67
C PHE A 231 5.37 -35.81 16.85
N LEU A 232 5.81 -34.95 15.93
CA LEU A 232 7.01 -35.17 15.08
C LEU A 232 8.32 -34.88 15.84
N GLY A 233 8.26 -34.21 16.96
CA GLY A 233 9.41 -33.69 17.68
C GLY A 233 9.85 -32.30 17.14
N THR A 234 10.19 -31.41 18.04
CA THR A 234 10.62 -30.04 17.68
C THR A 234 11.91 -30.04 16.87
N SER A 235 12.80 -30.99 17.09
CA SER A 235 14.05 -31.18 16.34
C SER A 235 13.82 -31.35 14.83
N TRP A 236 12.80 -32.15 14.46
CA TRP A 236 12.48 -32.39 13.05
C TRP A 236 12.17 -31.13 12.25
N LEU A 237 11.42 -30.20 12.83
CA LEU A 237 11.11 -28.92 12.20
C LEU A 237 12.35 -28.07 11.99
N PHE A 238 13.20 -27.97 13.02
CA PHE A 238 14.42 -27.15 12.97
C PHE A 238 15.46 -27.76 12.01
N ASP A 239 15.55 -29.08 11.91
CA ASP A 239 16.46 -29.76 10.98
C ASP A 239 16.00 -29.61 9.52
N ASN A 240 14.68 -29.52 9.27
CA ASN A 240 14.12 -29.36 7.93
C ASN A 240 13.68 -27.91 7.64
N TRP A 241 14.09 -26.93 8.44
CA TRP A 241 13.67 -25.53 8.31
C TRP A 241 13.91 -24.95 6.92
N ASN A 242 15.04 -25.31 6.30
CA ASN A 242 15.40 -24.85 4.96
C ASN A 242 14.34 -25.18 3.89
N TYR A 243 13.62 -26.28 4.03
CA TYR A 243 12.60 -26.71 3.07
C TYR A 243 11.20 -26.19 3.43
N ILE A 244 10.83 -26.29 4.69
CA ILE A 244 9.44 -26.12 5.11
C ILE A 244 9.18 -24.85 5.94
N GLY A 245 10.22 -24.16 6.43
CA GLY A 245 10.07 -23.03 7.34
C GLY A 245 9.17 -21.93 6.78
N LEU A 246 9.41 -21.48 5.54
CA LEU A 246 8.58 -20.49 4.88
C LEU A 246 7.16 -20.98 4.55
N LEU A 247 6.99 -22.29 4.25
CA LEU A 247 5.66 -22.87 4.05
C LEU A 247 4.85 -22.93 5.34
N VAL A 248 5.49 -23.22 6.48
CA VAL A 248 4.82 -23.18 7.79
C VAL A 248 4.35 -21.76 8.11
N ILE A 249 5.18 -20.75 7.83
CA ILE A 249 4.79 -19.35 8.02
C ILE A 249 3.64 -18.96 7.07
N ALA A 250 3.68 -19.41 5.81
CA ALA A 250 2.61 -19.20 4.86
C ALA A 250 1.28 -19.87 5.29
N ALA A 251 1.38 -21.10 5.80
CA ALA A 251 0.23 -21.80 6.35
C ALA A 251 -0.39 -21.04 7.52
N LEU A 252 0.41 -20.63 8.52
CA LEU A 252 -0.06 -19.82 9.66
C LEU A 252 -0.71 -18.50 9.25
N ALA A 253 -0.34 -17.92 8.11
CA ALA A 253 -0.97 -16.73 7.58
C ALA A 253 -2.26 -17.03 6.79
N SER A 254 -2.51 -18.27 6.39
CA SER A 254 -3.64 -18.67 5.52
C SER A 254 -5.03 -18.30 6.06
N PRO A 255 -5.35 -18.38 7.35
CA PRO A 255 -6.66 -17.99 7.87
C PRO A 255 -7.03 -16.53 7.57
N LEU A 256 -6.03 -15.65 7.44
CA LEU A 256 -6.24 -14.25 7.06
C LEU A 256 -6.67 -14.06 5.60
N LEU A 257 -6.66 -15.13 4.77
CA LEU A 257 -7.19 -15.07 3.39
C LEU A 257 -8.69 -14.79 3.35
N ALA A 258 -9.47 -15.25 4.34
CA ALA A 258 -10.90 -15.03 4.35
C ALA A 258 -11.28 -13.54 4.41
N PRO A 259 -10.83 -12.74 5.40
CA PRO A 259 -11.08 -11.30 5.40
C PRO A 259 -10.38 -10.58 4.22
N ALA A 260 -9.20 -11.04 3.79
CA ALA A 260 -8.49 -10.46 2.67
C ALA A 260 -9.24 -10.62 1.34
N MET A 261 -9.85 -11.77 1.08
CA MET A 261 -10.66 -11.99 -0.13
C MET A 261 -11.91 -11.15 -0.14
N LEU A 262 -12.61 -10.99 0.99
CA LEU A 262 -13.79 -10.14 1.09
C LEU A 262 -13.44 -8.66 0.85
N THR A 263 -12.36 -8.18 1.44
CA THR A 263 -11.90 -6.79 1.20
C THR A 263 -11.50 -6.56 -0.26
N LEU A 264 -10.86 -7.52 -0.92
CA LEU A 264 -10.54 -7.44 -2.37
C LEU A 264 -11.79 -7.45 -3.25
N GLN A 265 -12.80 -8.24 -2.90
CA GLN A 265 -14.08 -8.26 -3.61
C GLN A 265 -14.81 -6.92 -3.46
N GLU A 266 -14.85 -6.37 -2.24
CA GLU A 266 -15.45 -5.05 -1.99
C GLU A 266 -14.68 -3.94 -2.71
N GLU A 267 -13.35 -3.95 -2.70
CA GLU A 267 -12.57 -3.01 -3.50
C GLU A 267 -12.95 -3.05 -4.98
N THR A 268 -13.06 -4.25 -5.55
CA THR A 268 -13.43 -4.42 -6.96
C THR A 268 -14.85 -3.91 -7.23
N ARG A 269 -15.79 -4.11 -6.29
CA ARG A 269 -17.16 -3.59 -6.40
C ARG A 269 -17.17 -2.06 -6.32
N VAL A 270 -16.44 -1.49 -5.35
CA VAL A 270 -16.35 -0.03 -5.19
C VAL A 270 -15.76 0.61 -6.44
N ARG A 271 -14.68 0.07 -6.99
CA ARG A 271 -14.09 0.57 -8.25
C ARG A 271 -15.06 0.54 -9.43
N ARG A 272 -15.82 -0.54 -9.59
CA ARG A 272 -16.85 -0.62 -10.64
C ARG A 272 -18.00 0.37 -10.44
N ARG A 273 -18.38 0.66 -9.18
CA ARG A 273 -19.35 1.69 -8.85
C ARG A 273 -18.83 3.08 -9.16
N ASP A 274 -17.54 3.34 -8.81
CA ASP A 274 -16.87 4.59 -9.15
C ASP A 274 -16.82 4.83 -10.66
N GLU A 275 -16.53 3.79 -11.46
CA GLU A 275 -16.49 3.87 -12.92
C GLU A 275 -17.87 4.17 -13.55
N ALA A 276 -18.96 3.67 -12.96
CA ALA A 276 -20.32 3.90 -13.44
C ALA A 276 -20.91 5.25 -12.97
N PHE A 277 -20.36 5.84 -11.92
CA PHE A 277 -20.90 7.05 -11.28
C PHE A 277 -20.95 8.29 -12.18
N PRO A 278 -19.94 8.62 -13.04
CA PRO A 278 -20.00 9.78 -13.92
C PRO A 278 -21.18 9.74 -14.88
N GLU A 279 -21.50 8.58 -15.43
CA GLU A 279 -22.63 8.40 -16.35
C GLU A 279 -23.96 8.55 -15.62
N PHE A 280 -24.07 7.94 -14.43
CA PHE A 280 -25.26 8.08 -13.59
C PHE A 280 -25.55 9.53 -13.22
N ILE A 281 -24.55 10.28 -12.69
CA ILE A 281 -24.77 11.64 -12.20
C ILE A 281 -25.10 12.61 -13.35
N ARG A 282 -24.51 12.42 -14.53
CA ARG A 282 -24.84 13.18 -15.74
C ARG A 282 -26.28 12.92 -16.17
N ALA A 283 -26.68 11.66 -16.25
CA ALA A 283 -28.04 11.29 -16.63
C ALA A 283 -29.06 11.79 -15.62
N PHE A 284 -28.73 11.74 -14.32
CA PHE A 284 -29.59 12.24 -13.26
C PHE A 284 -29.75 13.75 -13.35
N GLY A 285 -28.67 14.52 -13.49
CA GLY A 285 -28.69 15.97 -13.67
C GLY A 285 -29.53 16.40 -14.88
N GLY A 286 -29.32 15.76 -16.04
CA GLY A 286 -30.09 16.03 -17.25
C GLY A 286 -31.60 15.72 -17.08
N THR A 287 -31.94 14.65 -16.38
CA THR A 287 -33.35 14.30 -16.09
C THR A 287 -33.97 15.29 -15.10
N ALA A 288 -33.23 15.72 -14.09
CA ALA A 288 -33.68 16.70 -13.11
C ALA A 288 -34.01 18.05 -13.78
N GLN A 289 -33.13 18.52 -14.66
CA GLN A 289 -33.34 19.77 -15.40
C GLN A 289 -34.52 19.70 -16.37
N ALA A 290 -34.72 18.56 -17.06
CA ALA A 290 -35.76 18.42 -18.05
C ALA A 290 -37.17 18.33 -17.45
N ARG A 291 -37.33 17.84 -16.24
CA ARG A 291 -38.63 17.49 -15.68
C ARG A 291 -39.06 18.32 -14.48
N ALA A 292 -38.19 19.03 -13.78
CA ALA A 292 -38.47 19.83 -12.56
C ALA A 292 -39.46 19.12 -11.59
N GLN A 293 -39.36 17.79 -11.49
CA GLN A 293 -40.32 16.93 -10.80
C GLN A 293 -39.74 16.44 -9.45
N GLU A 294 -40.62 15.80 -8.68
CA GLU A 294 -40.25 15.18 -7.39
C GLU A 294 -39.05 14.22 -7.57
N PRO A 295 -38.05 14.22 -6.67
CA PRO A 295 -36.83 13.43 -6.78
C PRO A 295 -37.07 11.93 -7.04
N SER A 296 -38.16 11.36 -6.48
CA SER A 296 -38.55 9.96 -6.72
C SER A 296 -38.88 9.68 -8.19
N ALA A 297 -39.54 10.62 -8.85
CA ALA A 297 -39.91 10.47 -10.28
C ALA A 297 -38.68 10.59 -11.20
N MET A 298 -37.70 11.36 -10.79
CA MET A 298 -36.41 11.50 -11.51
C MET A 298 -35.61 10.20 -11.47
N VAL A 299 -35.42 9.60 -10.28
CA VAL A 299 -34.70 8.33 -10.11
C VAL A 299 -35.44 7.20 -10.82
N LYS A 300 -36.79 7.19 -10.75
CA LYS A 300 -37.63 6.21 -11.47
C LYS A 300 -37.48 6.30 -12.98
N ALA A 301 -37.29 7.49 -13.54
CA ALA A 301 -37.04 7.64 -14.98
C ALA A 301 -35.73 7.01 -15.45
N LEU A 302 -34.75 6.88 -14.53
CA LEU A 302 -33.45 6.28 -14.80
C LEU A 302 -33.42 4.76 -14.54
N SER A 303 -34.43 4.21 -13.86
CA SER A 303 -34.50 2.76 -13.54
C SER A 303 -34.60 1.84 -14.77
N GLY A 304 -34.77 2.40 -15.97
CA GLY A 304 -34.72 1.67 -17.25
C GLY A 304 -33.35 1.67 -17.92
N ILE A 305 -32.35 2.36 -17.36
CA ILE A 305 -31.00 2.44 -17.87
C ILE A 305 -30.12 1.54 -16.98
N ASP A 306 -29.29 0.73 -17.62
CA ASP A 306 -28.34 -0.14 -16.92
C ASP A 306 -27.07 0.67 -16.55
N PHE A 307 -26.87 0.92 -15.25
CA PHE A 307 -25.68 1.54 -14.68
C PHE A 307 -24.75 0.50 -14.02
N GLY A 308 -24.98 -0.77 -14.29
CA GLY A 308 -24.13 -1.86 -13.88
C GLY A 308 -24.01 -2.01 -12.35
N ALA A 309 -22.85 -1.74 -11.79
CA ALA A 309 -22.60 -1.93 -10.35
C ALA A 309 -23.38 -0.97 -9.43
N LEU A 310 -24.00 0.09 -9.97
CA LEU A 310 -24.81 1.06 -9.22
C LEU A 310 -26.29 0.72 -9.16
N ASP A 311 -26.80 -0.20 -9.99
CA ASP A 311 -28.23 -0.47 -10.14
C ASP A 311 -28.93 -0.79 -8.80
N ASP A 312 -28.31 -1.64 -7.97
CA ASP A 312 -28.86 -1.98 -6.65
C ASP A 312 -28.98 -0.75 -5.74
N SER A 313 -27.97 0.12 -5.76
CA SER A 313 -27.95 1.35 -4.95
C SER A 313 -28.95 2.38 -5.46
N ILE A 314 -29.13 2.48 -6.79
CA ILE A 314 -30.12 3.34 -7.44
C ILE A 314 -31.53 2.85 -7.11
N ALA A 315 -31.79 1.54 -7.19
CA ALA A 315 -33.09 0.96 -6.83
C ALA A 315 -33.41 1.20 -5.34
N ASN A 316 -32.43 1.09 -4.46
CA ASN A 316 -32.61 1.40 -3.04
C ASN A 316 -32.90 2.90 -2.82
N LEU A 317 -32.23 3.79 -3.56
CA LEU A 317 -32.49 5.22 -3.52
C LEU A 317 -33.91 5.54 -4.00
N GLU A 318 -34.34 4.99 -5.14
CA GLU A 318 -35.72 5.12 -5.66
C GLU A 318 -36.75 4.69 -4.61
N LYS A 319 -36.53 3.54 -3.98
CA LYS A 319 -37.42 3.01 -2.95
C LYS A 319 -37.53 3.93 -1.73
N ARG A 320 -36.41 4.48 -1.24
CA ARG A 320 -36.42 5.40 -0.11
C ARG A 320 -37.15 6.71 -0.46
N LEU A 321 -36.84 7.29 -1.60
CA LEU A 321 -37.51 8.52 -2.07
C LEU A 321 -39.02 8.30 -2.34
N SER A 322 -39.41 7.14 -2.88
CA SER A 322 -40.85 6.80 -3.09
C SER A 322 -41.61 6.62 -1.79
N MET A 323 -40.92 6.21 -0.69
CA MET A 323 -41.50 6.15 0.65
C MET A 323 -41.53 7.53 1.34
N ARG A 324 -41.12 8.62 0.65
CA ARG A 324 -41.05 9.97 1.17
C ARG A 324 -40.13 10.11 2.38
N ILE A 325 -39.03 9.30 2.42
CA ILE A 325 -37.95 9.50 3.35
C ILE A 325 -37.25 10.79 2.96
N ASP A 326 -36.74 11.52 3.96
CA ASP A 326 -36.01 12.77 3.72
C ASP A 326 -34.95 12.59 2.62
N SER A 327 -34.87 13.59 1.71
CA SER A 327 -34.02 13.52 0.52
C SER A 327 -32.54 13.40 0.91
N ASP A 328 -32.08 14.28 1.82
CA ASP A 328 -30.66 14.31 2.22
C ASP A 328 -30.26 13.01 2.89
N TYR A 329 -31.12 12.48 3.77
CA TYR A 329 -30.92 11.19 4.42
C TYR A 329 -30.92 10.03 3.41
N SER A 330 -31.74 10.08 2.37
CA SER A 330 -31.79 9.07 1.32
C SER A 330 -30.51 9.04 0.48
N TRP A 331 -29.93 10.22 0.21
CA TRP A 331 -28.66 10.36 -0.49
C TRP A 331 -27.46 9.95 0.39
N ASP A 332 -27.48 10.23 1.68
CA ASP A 332 -26.46 9.73 2.61
C ASP A 332 -26.43 8.20 2.65
N TRP A 333 -27.59 7.57 2.63
CA TRP A 333 -27.70 6.12 2.49
C TRP A 333 -27.23 5.60 1.12
N PHE A 334 -27.51 6.33 0.05
CA PHE A 334 -26.97 5.98 -1.28
C PHE A 334 -25.43 6.01 -1.26
N ALA A 335 -24.83 7.01 -0.67
CA ALA A 335 -23.40 7.10 -0.49
C ALA A 335 -22.85 5.93 0.37
N ALA A 336 -23.56 5.56 1.45
CA ALA A 336 -23.20 4.44 2.32
C ALA A 336 -23.35 3.08 1.63
N ASP A 337 -24.43 2.85 0.85
CA ASP A 337 -24.65 1.61 0.10
C ASP A 337 -23.54 1.37 -0.94
N ASN A 338 -22.98 2.44 -1.50
CA ASN A 338 -21.86 2.36 -2.45
C ASN A 338 -20.52 2.17 -1.78
N ASN A 339 -20.37 2.53 -0.50
CA ASN A 339 -19.14 2.44 0.28
C ASN A 339 -17.91 3.08 -0.40
N SER A 340 -18.16 4.04 -1.30
CA SER A 340 -17.13 4.75 -2.05
C SER A 340 -16.95 6.16 -1.51
N MET A 341 -15.70 6.55 -1.25
CA MET A 341 -15.36 7.91 -0.85
C MET A 341 -15.63 8.92 -1.98
N LEU A 342 -15.35 8.51 -3.24
CA LEU A 342 -15.59 9.32 -4.42
C LEU A 342 -17.10 9.58 -4.61
N VAL A 343 -17.90 8.51 -4.64
CA VAL A 343 -19.36 8.63 -4.78
C VAL A 343 -19.95 9.48 -3.64
N SER A 344 -19.51 9.25 -2.40
CA SER A 344 -20.00 9.98 -1.24
C SER A 344 -19.76 11.49 -1.35
N ARG A 345 -18.52 11.88 -1.67
CA ARG A 345 -18.14 13.31 -1.77
C ARG A 345 -18.81 14.00 -2.96
N PHE A 346 -18.77 13.39 -4.14
CA PHE A 346 -19.34 14.01 -5.34
C PHE A 346 -20.87 14.03 -5.36
N THR A 347 -21.54 13.06 -4.73
CA THR A 347 -22.98 13.11 -4.51
C THR A 347 -23.37 14.34 -3.66
N ARG A 348 -22.62 14.62 -2.60
CA ARG A 348 -22.85 15.81 -1.77
C ARG A 348 -22.64 17.10 -2.56
N VAL A 349 -21.54 17.21 -3.32
CA VAL A 349 -21.29 18.35 -4.22
C VAL A 349 -22.42 18.55 -5.22
N PHE A 350 -22.95 17.46 -5.78
CA PHE A 350 -24.08 17.52 -6.71
C PHE A 350 -25.37 18.02 -6.05
N ILE A 351 -25.71 17.52 -4.86
CA ILE A 351 -26.94 17.92 -4.14
C ILE A 351 -26.88 19.40 -3.76
N GLU A 352 -25.79 19.85 -3.15
CA GLU A 352 -25.57 21.23 -2.76
C GLU A 352 -25.55 22.16 -3.99
N GLY A 353 -24.83 21.76 -5.04
CA GLY A 353 -24.73 22.53 -6.27
C GLY A 353 -26.10 22.66 -6.98
N SER A 354 -26.84 21.58 -7.13
CA SER A 354 -28.16 21.60 -7.79
C SER A 354 -29.19 22.41 -7.00
N SER A 355 -29.12 22.40 -5.67
CA SER A 355 -30.00 23.21 -4.81
C SER A 355 -29.65 24.70 -4.85
N SER A 356 -28.38 25.04 -5.00
CA SER A 356 -27.89 26.45 -5.00
C SER A 356 -28.03 27.12 -6.36
N THR A 357 -27.81 26.38 -7.46
CA THR A 357 -27.81 26.94 -8.82
C THR A 357 -29.15 26.81 -9.52
N GLY A 358 -29.95 25.82 -9.16
CA GLY A 358 -31.15 25.43 -9.91
C GLY A 358 -30.89 24.76 -11.26
N GLU A 359 -29.62 24.61 -11.68
CA GLU A 359 -29.20 24.06 -12.97
C GLU A 359 -28.59 22.66 -12.80
N ALA A 360 -29.41 21.69 -12.37
CA ALA A 360 -28.97 20.33 -12.07
C ALA A 360 -28.25 19.63 -13.25
N GLY A 361 -28.60 19.96 -14.50
CA GLY A 361 -27.95 19.39 -15.69
C GLY A 361 -26.49 19.82 -15.82
N LEU A 362 -26.22 21.12 -15.68
CA LEU A 362 -24.89 21.68 -15.76
C LEU A 362 -24.01 21.16 -14.59
N VAL A 363 -24.59 21.14 -13.39
CA VAL A 363 -23.92 20.57 -12.19
C VAL A 363 -23.56 19.10 -12.41
N GLY A 364 -24.49 18.31 -12.98
CA GLY A 364 -24.25 16.91 -13.31
C GLY A 364 -23.12 16.70 -14.32
N ASP A 365 -23.05 17.54 -15.34
CA ASP A 365 -21.97 17.50 -16.34
C ASP A 365 -20.61 17.84 -15.72
N MET A 366 -20.53 18.89 -14.88
CA MET A 366 -19.28 19.26 -14.21
C MET A 366 -18.79 18.20 -13.24
N VAL A 367 -19.69 17.64 -12.42
CA VAL A 367 -19.35 16.53 -11.50
C VAL A 367 -18.90 15.31 -12.28
N SER A 368 -19.59 14.98 -13.36
CA SER A 368 -19.21 13.86 -14.24
C SER A 368 -17.83 14.04 -14.85
N GLN A 369 -17.53 15.22 -15.37
CA GLN A 369 -16.23 15.52 -15.97
C GLN A 369 -15.10 15.44 -14.92
N SER A 370 -15.26 16.09 -13.78
CA SER A 370 -14.29 16.06 -12.68
C SER A 370 -14.05 14.65 -12.17
N THR A 371 -15.11 13.85 -12.02
CA THR A 371 -15.00 12.45 -11.59
C THR A 371 -14.26 11.61 -12.64
N THR A 372 -14.54 11.82 -13.93
CA THR A 372 -13.86 11.13 -15.03
C THR A 372 -12.36 11.42 -15.04
N THR A 373 -11.98 12.67 -14.82
CA THR A 373 -10.56 13.07 -14.70
C THR A 373 -9.87 12.33 -13.55
N LEU A 374 -10.49 12.30 -12.35
CA LEU A 374 -9.95 11.58 -11.19
C LEU A 374 -9.84 10.07 -11.44
N LEU A 375 -10.84 9.46 -12.08
CA LEU A 375 -10.79 8.04 -12.43
C LEU A 375 -9.65 7.73 -13.41
N GLY A 376 -9.41 8.62 -14.39
CA GLY A 376 -8.28 8.51 -15.29
C GLY A 376 -6.93 8.53 -14.55
N LEU A 377 -6.77 9.43 -13.58
CA LEU A 377 -5.57 9.50 -12.74
C LEU A 377 -5.41 8.26 -11.85
N ARG A 378 -6.51 7.76 -11.25
CA ARG A 378 -6.50 6.51 -10.48
C ARG A 378 -6.09 5.31 -11.34
N GLN A 379 -6.56 5.24 -12.58
CA GLN A 379 -6.16 4.18 -13.51
C GLN A 379 -4.66 4.20 -13.80
N ARG A 380 -4.06 5.36 -14.04
CA ARG A 380 -2.60 5.50 -14.21
C ARG A 380 -1.83 5.03 -12.98
N ARG A 381 -2.30 5.39 -11.79
CA ARG A 381 -1.75 4.94 -10.50
C ARG A 381 -1.85 3.41 -10.34
N GLU A 382 -2.95 2.80 -10.75
CA GLU A 382 -3.12 1.35 -10.70
C GLU A 382 -2.18 0.61 -11.65
N ILE A 383 -1.91 1.17 -12.83
CA ILE A 383 -0.89 0.64 -13.76
C ILE A 383 0.49 0.63 -13.07
N SER A 384 0.89 1.74 -12.44
CA SER A 384 2.16 1.82 -11.69
C SER A 384 2.21 0.81 -10.54
N ALA A 385 1.09 0.64 -9.80
CA ALA A 385 0.98 -0.37 -8.74
C ALA A 385 1.08 -1.81 -9.27
N SER A 386 0.53 -2.09 -10.46
CA SER A 386 0.61 -3.42 -11.08
C SER A 386 2.04 -3.78 -11.49
N VAL A 387 2.79 -2.81 -12.01
CA VAL A 387 4.22 -2.96 -12.32
C VAL A 387 5.01 -3.22 -11.05
N MET A 388 4.78 -2.44 -9.97
CA MET A 388 5.44 -2.66 -8.68
C MET A 388 5.14 -4.05 -8.11
N ARG A 389 3.92 -4.53 -8.26
CA ARG A 389 3.53 -5.89 -7.85
C ARG A 389 4.34 -6.96 -8.59
N SER A 390 4.46 -6.85 -9.92
CA SER A 390 5.24 -7.79 -10.74
C SER A 390 6.71 -7.80 -10.36
N VAL A 391 7.30 -6.61 -10.17
CA VAL A 391 8.68 -6.45 -9.69
C VAL A 391 8.87 -7.06 -8.31
N SER A 392 7.90 -6.91 -7.41
CA SER A 392 7.95 -7.48 -6.06
C SER A 392 8.04 -9.00 -6.06
N TYR A 393 7.26 -9.69 -6.90
CA TYR A 393 7.37 -11.14 -7.05
C TYR A 393 8.72 -11.57 -7.63
N GLY A 394 9.21 -10.84 -8.64
CA GLY A 394 10.52 -11.11 -9.24
C GLY A 394 11.67 -10.97 -8.24
N LEU A 395 11.69 -9.89 -7.48
CA LEU A 395 12.69 -9.66 -6.43
C LEU A 395 12.64 -10.73 -5.34
N LEU A 396 11.44 -11.11 -4.90
CA LEU A 396 11.24 -12.13 -3.87
C LEU A 396 11.80 -13.49 -4.30
N ILE A 397 11.47 -13.93 -5.52
CA ILE A 397 11.96 -15.20 -6.07
C ILE A 397 13.49 -15.15 -6.22
N ALA A 398 14.04 -14.05 -6.77
CA ALA A 398 15.48 -13.88 -6.92
C ALA A 398 16.20 -13.91 -5.56
N MET A 399 15.64 -13.28 -4.54
CA MET A 399 16.18 -13.29 -3.18
C MET A 399 16.24 -14.70 -2.61
N ILE A 400 15.16 -15.49 -2.76
CA ILE A 400 15.10 -16.87 -2.25
C ILE A 400 16.13 -17.76 -2.95
N ILE A 401 16.22 -17.65 -4.27
CA ILE A 401 17.19 -18.42 -5.06
C ILE A 401 18.62 -18.07 -4.62
N ALA A 402 18.92 -16.76 -4.47
CA ALA A 402 20.25 -16.31 -4.03
C ALA A 402 20.60 -16.80 -2.63
N LEU A 403 19.66 -16.76 -1.67
CA LEU A 403 19.85 -17.30 -0.32
C LEU A 403 20.11 -18.81 -0.33
N ASN A 404 19.35 -19.58 -1.12
CA ASN A 404 19.54 -21.03 -1.23
C ASN A 404 20.86 -21.38 -1.91
N ILE A 405 21.25 -20.69 -2.98
CA ILE A 405 22.56 -20.84 -3.61
C ILE A 405 23.66 -20.57 -2.60
N THR A 406 23.57 -19.49 -1.86
CA THR A 406 24.56 -19.14 -0.81
C THR A 406 24.64 -20.22 0.24
N THR A 407 23.50 -20.72 0.74
CA THR A 407 23.46 -21.82 1.71
C THR A 407 24.13 -23.08 1.16
N SER A 408 23.89 -23.42 -0.13
CA SER A 408 24.49 -24.58 -0.77
C SER A 408 25.99 -24.44 -0.97
N ILE A 409 26.47 -23.25 -1.33
CA ILE A 409 27.92 -22.96 -1.42
C ILE A 409 28.55 -23.08 -0.02
N ILE A 410 27.88 -22.52 1.00
CA ILE A 410 28.33 -22.62 2.38
C ILE A 410 28.48 -24.09 2.82
N ALA A 411 27.48 -24.91 2.56
CA ALA A 411 27.50 -26.31 2.91
C ALA A 411 28.62 -27.08 2.17
N GLY A 412 28.75 -26.90 0.85
CA GLY A 412 29.75 -27.55 0.03
C GLY A 412 31.20 -27.15 0.39
N LEU A 413 31.45 -25.87 0.66
CA LEU A 413 32.74 -25.39 1.13
C LEU A 413 33.08 -25.97 2.52
N GLY A 414 32.09 -25.99 3.44
CA GLY A 414 32.26 -26.57 4.76
C GLY A 414 32.64 -28.04 4.72
N GLU A 415 31.97 -28.82 3.88
CA GLU A 415 32.28 -30.25 3.67
C GLU A 415 33.66 -30.45 3.07
N THR A 416 34.04 -29.63 2.07
CA THR A 416 35.39 -29.72 1.45
C THR A 416 36.49 -29.37 2.46
N ILE A 417 36.29 -28.35 3.27
CA ILE A 417 37.24 -27.95 4.33
C ILE A 417 37.36 -29.09 5.35
N ALA A 418 36.25 -29.72 5.75
CA ALA A 418 36.25 -30.84 6.68
C ALA A 418 37.02 -32.07 6.12
N GLN A 419 36.84 -32.39 4.83
CA GLN A 419 37.55 -33.48 4.16
C GLN A 419 39.06 -33.21 4.07
N VAL A 420 39.47 -32.00 3.71
CA VAL A 420 40.88 -31.58 3.67
C VAL A 420 41.48 -31.64 5.07
N ALA A 421 40.77 -31.20 6.09
CA ALA A 421 41.20 -31.25 7.48
C ALA A 421 41.41 -32.69 7.95
N ALA A 422 40.46 -33.59 7.67
CA ALA A 422 40.54 -35.01 8.00
C ALA A 422 41.76 -35.69 7.32
N GLY A 423 41.98 -35.40 6.03
CA GLY A 423 43.12 -35.88 5.27
C GLY A 423 44.48 -35.37 5.80
N LEU A 424 44.53 -34.16 6.28
CA LEU A 424 45.73 -33.60 6.93
C LEU A 424 46.01 -34.26 8.29
N VAL A 425 44.99 -34.51 9.09
CA VAL A 425 45.09 -35.19 10.40
C VAL A 425 45.58 -36.64 10.18
N ASP A 426 45.08 -37.33 9.18
CA ASP A 426 45.46 -38.72 8.85
C ASP A 426 46.93 -38.75 8.36
N SER A 427 47.37 -37.79 7.56
CA SER A 427 48.72 -37.70 7.05
C SER A 427 49.76 -37.21 8.12
N THR A 428 49.35 -36.41 9.09
CA THR A 428 50.21 -35.95 10.18
C THR A 428 50.30 -36.94 11.34
N GLY A 429 49.32 -37.86 11.47
CA GLY A 429 49.37 -38.97 12.43
C GLY A 429 50.55 -39.90 12.22
N GLU A 430 51.04 -40.07 10.98
CA GLU A 430 52.22 -40.85 10.64
C GLU A 430 53.55 -40.04 10.77
N VAL A 431 53.51 -38.72 10.69
CA VAL A 431 54.72 -37.84 10.73
C VAL A 431 54.95 -37.18 12.09
N GLY A 432 53.97 -37.23 12.98
CA GLY A 432 53.97 -36.50 14.27
C GLY A 432 54.95 -37.01 15.32
N THR A 433 55.70 -38.10 15.06
CA THR A 433 56.74 -38.64 15.96
C THR A 433 58.15 -38.19 15.60
N ALA A 434 58.38 -37.46 14.49
CA ALA A 434 59.71 -37.18 13.98
C ALA A 434 60.16 -35.72 13.95
N ALA A 435 59.33 -34.72 14.19
CA ALA A 435 59.72 -33.30 14.16
C ALA A 435 59.05 -32.52 15.30
N GLY A 436 59.91 -32.17 16.28
CA GLY A 436 59.51 -31.32 17.42
C GLY A 436 58.89 -29.99 17.03
N GLY A 437 57.76 -29.72 17.56
CA GLY A 437 57.34 -28.39 17.95
C GLY A 437 56.95 -27.40 16.86
N VAL A 438 55.95 -27.69 16.04
CA VAL A 438 55.13 -26.64 15.47
C VAL A 438 53.68 -27.03 15.77
N ASP A 439 53.16 -26.47 16.85
CA ASP A 439 51.75 -26.50 17.20
C ASP A 439 51.02 -25.55 16.24
N VAL A 440 50.98 -25.97 14.94
CA VAL A 440 50.17 -25.24 13.96
C VAL A 440 48.73 -25.56 14.30
N ALA A 441 47.96 -24.54 14.64
CA ALA A 441 46.58 -24.53 15.06
C ALA A 441 45.65 -25.32 14.11
N LEU A 442 45.70 -26.68 14.18
CA LEU A 442 44.79 -27.63 13.56
C LEU A 442 43.42 -27.77 14.26
N PRO A 443 43.18 -27.20 15.49
CA PRO A 443 41.85 -27.24 16.10
C PRO A 443 40.75 -26.53 15.28
N VAL A 444 41.16 -25.59 14.40
CA VAL A 444 40.20 -24.78 13.60
C VAL A 444 39.52 -25.58 12.49
N LEU A 445 40.15 -26.67 12.04
CA LEU A 445 39.69 -27.47 10.89
C LEU A 445 38.86 -28.71 11.28
N SER A 446 38.83 -29.08 12.57
CA SER A 446 38.13 -30.32 13.01
C SER A 446 36.73 -30.11 13.55
N ASP A 447 36.26 -28.88 13.69
CA ASP A 447 34.91 -28.58 14.23
C ASP A 447 33.85 -28.55 13.12
N THR A 448 33.39 -29.73 12.68
CA THR A 448 32.24 -29.88 11.76
C THR A 448 30.91 -29.39 12.38
N GLY A 449 30.79 -29.39 13.71
CA GLY A 449 29.60 -28.92 14.44
C GLY A 449 29.33 -27.42 14.30
N GLY A 450 30.41 -26.62 14.21
CA GLY A 450 30.30 -25.16 14.03
C GLY A 450 29.79 -24.77 12.64
N VAL A 451 30.08 -25.57 11.59
CA VAL A 451 29.60 -25.31 10.22
C VAL A 451 28.07 -25.46 10.15
N ASP A 452 27.53 -26.57 10.67
CA ASP A 452 26.09 -26.83 10.65
C ASP A 452 25.30 -25.76 11.45
N GLN A 453 25.86 -25.29 12.56
CA GLN A 453 25.23 -24.25 13.35
C GLN A 453 25.20 -22.90 12.62
N ASN A 454 26.28 -22.55 11.92
CA ASN A 454 26.35 -21.34 11.12
C ASN A 454 25.41 -21.38 9.91
N ILE A 455 25.28 -22.53 9.24
CA ILE A 455 24.32 -22.74 8.16
C ILE A 455 22.89 -22.52 8.65
N ARG A 456 22.52 -23.15 9.76
CA ARG A 456 21.18 -23.00 10.36
C ARG A 456 20.88 -21.55 10.71
N LEU A 457 21.82 -20.86 11.30
CA LEU A 457 21.67 -19.44 11.67
C LEU A 457 21.45 -18.56 10.41
N PHE A 458 22.22 -18.81 9.34
CA PHE A 458 22.03 -18.10 8.07
C PHE A 458 20.66 -18.39 7.44
N GLN A 459 20.18 -19.63 7.51
CA GLN A 459 18.86 -20.02 7.02
C GLN A 459 17.72 -19.36 7.81
N TYR A 460 17.79 -19.32 9.15
CA TYR A 460 16.77 -18.64 9.97
C TYR A 460 16.75 -17.15 9.70
N MET A 461 17.92 -16.53 9.64
CA MET A 461 18.02 -15.12 9.33
C MET A 461 17.51 -14.80 7.91
N GLY A 462 17.89 -15.63 6.92
CA GLY A 462 17.38 -15.52 5.56
C GLY A 462 15.86 -15.60 5.49
N SER A 463 15.27 -16.60 6.16
CA SER A 463 13.81 -16.73 6.25
C SER A 463 13.13 -15.51 6.90
N PHE A 464 13.72 -14.97 7.97
CA PHE A 464 13.23 -13.76 8.63
C PHE A 464 13.31 -12.54 7.71
N LEU A 465 14.39 -12.37 6.97
CA LEU A 465 14.56 -11.27 6.00
C LEU A 465 13.58 -11.40 4.82
N VAL A 466 13.29 -12.61 4.35
CA VAL A 466 12.25 -12.85 3.34
C VAL A 466 10.89 -12.39 3.85
N VAL A 467 10.53 -12.72 5.10
CA VAL A 467 9.26 -12.27 5.70
C VAL A 467 9.20 -10.75 5.82
N ILE A 468 10.28 -10.10 6.29
CA ILE A 468 10.35 -8.62 6.33
C ILE A 468 10.16 -8.05 4.93
N SER A 469 10.84 -8.61 3.91
CA SER A 469 10.72 -8.15 2.53
C SER A 469 9.29 -8.29 2.00
N ILE A 470 8.58 -9.39 2.31
CA ILE A 470 7.17 -9.59 1.94
C ILE A 470 6.30 -8.50 2.57
N VAL A 471 6.50 -8.21 3.86
CA VAL A 471 5.73 -7.18 4.57
C VAL A 471 5.98 -5.81 3.94
N VAL A 472 7.25 -5.45 3.74
CA VAL A 472 7.62 -4.15 3.15
C VAL A 472 7.11 -4.00 1.72
N LEU A 473 7.32 -5.01 0.86
CA LEU A 473 6.84 -5.01 -0.52
C LEU A 473 5.32 -4.94 -0.60
N GLY A 474 4.62 -5.65 0.27
CA GLY A 474 3.18 -5.56 0.41
C GLY A 474 2.73 -4.16 0.78
N LEU A 475 3.33 -3.55 1.82
CA LEU A 475 3.01 -2.19 2.25
C LEU A 475 3.29 -1.15 1.17
N ILE A 476 4.41 -1.24 0.46
CA ILE A 476 4.74 -0.34 -0.66
C ILE A 476 3.68 -0.48 -1.77
N THR A 477 3.37 -1.69 -2.19
CA THR A 477 2.40 -1.93 -3.26
C THR A 477 1.00 -1.41 -2.90
N ALA A 478 0.58 -1.62 -1.65
CA ALA A 478 -0.70 -1.10 -1.16
C ALA A 478 -0.72 0.43 -1.13
N ARG A 479 0.37 1.04 -0.70
CA ARG A 479 0.49 2.50 -0.68
C ARG A 479 0.40 3.08 -2.08
N ILE A 480 1.07 2.46 -3.06
CA ILE A 480 0.99 2.88 -4.47
C ILE A 480 -0.44 2.71 -5.01
N ARG A 481 -1.11 1.60 -4.70
CA ARG A 481 -2.44 1.30 -5.21
C ARG A 481 -3.53 2.22 -4.66
N GLY A 482 -3.33 2.75 -3.47
CA GLY A 482 -4.37 3.42 -2.69
C GLY A 482 -5.35 2.40 -2.09
N GLY A 483 -5.88 2.70 -0.91
CA GLY A 483 -6.81 1.83 -0.19
C GLY A 483 -6.31 1.45 1.20
N GLY A 484 -7.18 0.83 1.98
CA GLY A 484 -6.90 0.50 3.38
C GLY A 484 -5.83 -0.58 3.57
N THR A 485 -5.22 -0.62 4.75
CA THR A 485 -4.19 -1.59 5.13
C THR A 485 -4.64 -3.06 5.05
N THR A 486 -5.94 -3.32 5.11
CA THR A 486 -6.53 -4.66 5.00
C THR A 486 -6.38 -5.27 3.61
N LEU A 487 -6.28 -4.43 2.56
CA LEU A 487 -6.05 -4.87 1.17
C LEU A 487 -4.66 -5.50 0.97
N VAL A 488 -3.70 -5.10 1.81
CA VAL A 488 -2.32 -5.59 1.77
C VAL A 488 -2.24 -7.07 2.14
N LEU A 489 -3.08 -7.53 3.08
CA LEU A 489 -3.03 -8.89 3.63
C LEU A 489 -3.15 -9.96 2.55
N GLY A 490 -4.05 -9.80 1.60
CA GLY A 490 -4.23 -10.75 0.50
C GLY A 490 -2.96 -10.93 -0.35
N GLN A 491 -2.32 -9.82 -0.69
CA GLN A 491 -1.08 -9.83 -1.46
C GLN A 491 0.09 -10.40 -0.66
N MET A 492 0.23 -10.05 0.62
CA MET A 492 1.27 -10.59 1.49
C MET A 492 1.16 -12.10 1.63
N ILE A 493 -0.05 -12.64 1.83
CA ILE A 493 -0.26 -14.08 1.95
C ILE A 493 0.07 -14.78 0.64
N GLN A 494 -0.34 -14.23 -0.51
CA GLN A 494 0.05 -14.77 -1.82
C GLN A 494 1.57 -14.78 -1.99
N MET A 495 2.26 -13.70 -1.61
CA MET A 495 3.72 -13.63 -1.64
C MET A 495 4.37 -14.65 -0.71
N MET A 496 3.80 -14.91 0.48
CA MET A 496 4.29 -15.94 1.40
C MET A 496 4.20 -17.35 0.79
N TRP A 497 3.08 -17.67 0.15
CA TRP A 497 2.94 -18.96 -0.54
C TRP A 497 3.90 -19.09 -1.71
N VAL A 498 4.05 -18.06 -2.54
CA VAL A 498 5.03 -18.04 -3.63
C VAL A 498 6.46 -18.21 -3.10
N ALA A 499 6.78 -17.53 -2.00
CA ALA A 499 8.07 -17.63 -1.33
C ALA A 499 8.32 -19.05 -0.80
N GLY A 500 7.34 -19.65 -0.12
CA GLY A 500 7.44 -21.02 0.39
C GLY A 500 7.65 -22.05 -0.73
N LEU A 501 6.88 -21.95 -1.81
CA LEU A 501 7.00 -22.84 -2.97
C LEU A 501 8.33 -22.63 -3.71
N ALA A 502 8.74 -21.38 -3.93
CA ALA A 502 10.02 -21.05 -4.57
C ALA A 502 11.21 -21.56 -3.74
N ASN A 503 11.11 -21.47 -2.41
CA ASN A 503 12.13 -21.99 -1.49
C ASN A 503 12.23 -23.51 -1.59
N LEU A 504 11.11 -24.21 -1.51
CA LEU A 504 11.10 -25.67 -1.63
C LEU A 504 11.66 -26.14 -2.98
N PHE A 505 11.26 -25.50 -4.07
CA PHE A 505 11.70 -25.86 -5.42
C PHE A 505 13.19 -25.57 -5.64
N SER A 506 13.68 -24.41 -5.22
CA SER A 506 15.09 -24.05 -5.35
C SER A 506 15.99 -24.94 -4.49
N ALA A 507 15.59 -25.22 -3.24
CA ALA A 507 16.32 -26.12 -2.37
C ALA A 507 16.37 -27.56 -2.94
N TRP A 508 15.26 -28.06 -3.51
CA TRP A 508 15.21 -29.38 -4.15
C TRP A 508 16.13 -29.45 -5.38
N ILE A 509 16.14 -28.47 -6.26
CA ILE A 509 17.04 -28.43 -7.42
C ILE A 509 18.50 -28.46 -6.98
N LEU A 510 18.85 -27.64 -5.99
CA LEU A 510 20.24 -27.54 -5.52
C LEU A 510 20.73 -28.83 -4.89
N THR A 511 19.90 -29.54 -4.12
CA THR A 511 20.28 -30.87 -3.57
C THR A 511 20.49 -31.91 -4.65
N GLN A 512 19.69 -31.90 -5.72
CA GLN A 512 19.89 -32.80 -6.86
C GLN A 512 21.19 -32.48 -7.63
N SER A 513 21.50 -31.20 -7.82
CA SER A 513 22.69 -30.75 -8.53
C SER A 513 23.98 -31.09 -7.78
N VAL A 514 24.01 -30.91 -6.45
CA VAL A 514 25.16 -31.28 -5.61
C VAL A 514 25.39 -32.80 -5.63
N GLY A 515 24.31 -33.62 -5.57
CA GLY A 515 24.40 -35.06 -5.68
C GLY A 515 25.01 -35.55 -7.02
N LEU A 516 24.75 -34.83 -8.12
CA LEU A 516 25.35 -35.15 -9.44
C LEU A 516 26.86 -34.86 -9.50
N PHE A 517 27.32 -33.82 -8.78
CA PHE A 517 28.76 -33.50 -8.72
C PHE A 517 29.55 -34.42 -7.79
N GLN A 518 28.90 -35.08 -6.81
CA GLN A 518 29.55 -36.07 -5.93
C GLN A 518 29.69 -37.46 -6.59
N THR A 519 28.91 -37.75 -7.63
CA THR A 519 28.94 -39.03 -8.37
C THR A 519 29.79 -38.99 -9.64
N ALA A 520 30.29 -37.81 -10.04
CA ALA A 520 31.19 -37.60 -11.17
C ALA A 520 32.64 -37.42 -10.71
#